data_0d7e2f471ac6cadb66a433f351589f78
#
_entry.id   0d7e2f471ac6cadb66a433f351589f78
#
_cell.length_a   1.000
_cell.length_b   1.000
_cell.length_c   1.000
_cell.angle_alpha   90.00
_cell.angle_beta   90.00
_cell.angle_gamma   90.00
#
_symmetry.space_group_name_H-M   'P 1'
#
loop_
_entity.id
_entity.type
_entity.pdbx_description
1 polymer ?
#
loop_
_entity_poly.entity_id
_entity_poly.type
_entity_poly.pdbx_seq_one_letter_code
_entity_poly.pdbx_strand_id
1 'polypeptide(L)'
;MVENKFSGKILLVEDEFNIAKLLIHNLSKAGFECEHANNGIEGLKLAHEIKPDLIISDIMMPEMDGFEFRRELLKDQELKKIPFVFLTAKGAEEDILKGYDLDIEDYIIKTSSPKVIIAKVSAILKSLEKERSKVVDEVQKAADTMVATVVPDAPPKFEGLKINQWYQPFKNVPGGDFIDYFSIDENNFVAILGDVMGKRWGAWYFAVAYAGYVRSAVRFVLQSTQEYKPSEILQKVNEAVYNDERISEVFITLSIVVIDTKNKIAKYSGAGDLPIIYKSSDQTKLIQSSGLLLGFSLSGQYEDNEIKLTEGDEIILLTDGITESRNKNGEQYGQDRLLKFISSLSLNDNTVEALKSEIMKFTDGELEDDASVISIKLST
;
A
#
# COMPACT_ATOMS: atom_id res chain seq x y z
N MET A 1 -4.13 -8.56 29.97
CA MET A 1 -2.98 -8.86 29.09
C MET A 1 -3.58 -9.37 27.80
N VAL A 2 -3.66 -8.52 26.79
CA VAL A 2 -4.10 -8.90 25.44
C VAL A 2 -2.93 -9.64 24.83
N GLU A 3 -3.07 -10.97 24.68
CA GLU A 3 -2.11 -11.76 23.90
C GLU A 3 -2.17 -11.24 22.47
N ASN A 4 -1.05 -10.65 22.00
CA ASN A 4 -0.83 -10.39 20.59
C ASN A 4 -0.97 -11.73 19.84
N LYS A 5 -2.12 -11.98 19.24
CA LYS A 5 -2.31 -13.10 18.34
C LYS A 5 -1.44 -12.84 17.11
N PHE A 6 -0.33 -13.53 16.98
CA PHE A 6 0.38 -13.60 15.73
C PHE A 6 -0.55 -14.23 14.68
N SER A 7 -0.86 -13.51 13.62
CA SER A 7 -1.54 -14.06 12.46
C SER A 7 -0.48 -14.20 11.35
N GLY A 8 -0.25 -15.42 10.90
CA GLY A 8 0.63 -15.70 9.76
C GLY A 8 0.10 -16.93 9.04
N LYS A 9 0.26 -16.96 7.72
CA LYS A 9 -0.15 -18.07 6.87
C LYS A 9 0.98 -19.10 6.76
N ILE A 10 0.72 -20.33 7.21
CA ILE A 10 1.69 -21.44 7.25
C ILE A 10 1.25 -22.50 6.25
N LEU A 11 2.16 -22.92 5.36
CA LEU A 11 1.99 -24.13 4.56
C LEU A 11 2.69 -25.30 5.28
N LEU A 12 1.91 -26.27 5.70
CA LEU A 12 2.41 -27.51 6.27
C LEU A 12 2.42 -28.60 5.19
N VAL A 13 3.58 -29.22 4.92
CA VAL A 13 3.73 -30.32 3.98
C VAL A 13 4.16 -31.57 4.76
N GLU A 14 3.23 -32.53 4.88
CA GLU A 14 3.37 -33.73 5.72
C GLU A 14 2.47 -34.83 5.20
N ASP A 15 3.00 -35.99 4.88
CA ASP A 15 2.26 -37.13 4.32
C ASP A 15 1.49 -37.92 5.39
N GLU A 16 1.95 -37.89 6.65
CA GLU A 16 1.26 -38.58 7.74
C GLU A 16 0.06 -37.76 8.25
N PHE A 17 -1.15 -38.10 7.80
CA PHE A 17 -2.40 -37.40 8.12
C PHE A 17 -2.60 -37.08 9.61
N ASN A 18 -2.24 -38.02 10.50
CA ASN A 18 -2.43 -37.83 11.95
C ASN A 18 -1.47 -36.76 12.50
N ILE A 19 -0.24 -36.71 12.00
CA ILE A 19 0.77 -35.69 12.38
C ILE A 19 0.33 -34.34 11.85
N ALA A 20 -0.02 -34.26 10.55
CA ALA A 20 -0.51 -33.04 9.93
C ALA A 20 -1.71 -32.45 10.69
N LYS A 21 -2.71 -33.29 10.96
CA LYS A 21 -3.92 -32.86 11.70
C LYS A 21 -3.60 -32.33 13.09
N LEU A 22 -2.69 -32.97 13.82
CA LEU A 22 -2.27 -32.54 15.16
C LEU A 22 -1.53 -31.19 15.11
N LEU A 23 -0.62 -31.03 14.17
CA LEU A 23 0.16 -29.78 13.98
C LEU A 23 -0.74 -28.63 13.58
N ILE A 24 -1.59 -28.81 12.58
CA ILE A 24 -2.57 -27.82 12.14
C ILE A 24 -3.48 -27.38 13.29
N HIS A 25 -4.06 -28.35 14.03
CA HIS A 25 -4.92 -28.03 15.17
C HIS A 25 -4.19 -27.14 16.18
N ASN A 26 -2.95 -27.44 16.52
CA ASN A 26 -2.20 -26.69 17.52
C ASN A 26 -1.76 -25.31 17.01
N LEU A 27 -1.31 -25.22 15.76
CA LEU A 27 -0.93 -23.94 15.14
C LEU A 27 -2.14 -23.02 14.97
N SER A 28 -3.28 -23.56 14.47
CA SER A 28 -4.52 -22.78 14.34
C SER A 28 -5.04 -22.29 15.68
N LYS A 29 -4.95 -23.11 16.72
CA LYS A 29 -5.31 -22.70 18.10
C LYS A 29 -4.39 -21.58 18.64
N ALA A 30 -3.15 -21.51 18.16
CA ALA A 30 -2.21 -20.43 18.47
C ALA A 30 -2.43 -19.15 17.64
N GLY A 31 -3.34 -19.19 16.63
CA GLY A 31 -3.74 -18.03 15.84
C GLY A 31 -3.16 -18.00 14.41
N PHE A 32 -2.47 -19.06 13.98
CA PHE A 32 -1.94 -19.16 12.61
C PHE A 32 -3.00 -19.72 11.66
N GLU A 33 -2.99 -19.22 10.43
CA GLU A 33 -3.74 -19.79 9.31
C GLU A 33 -2.90 -20.89 8.67
N CYS A 34 -3.41 -22.12 8.59
CA CYS A 34 -2.64 -23.27 8.14
C CYS A 34 -3.30 -23.94 6.94
N GLU A 35 -2.54 -24.09 5.87
CA GLU A 35 -2.88 -24.91 4.71
C GLU A 35 -1.99 -26.17 4.70
N HIS A 36 -2.49 -27.26 4.08
CA HIS A 36 -1.86 -28.56 4.11
C HIS A 36 -1.66 -29.15 2.72
N ALA A 37 -0.48 -29.74 2.51
CA ALA A 37 -0.14 -30.57 1.36
C ALA A 37 0.40 -31.93 1.82
N ASN A 38 0.14 -33.00 1.04
CA ASN A 38 0.53 -34.36 1.39
C ASN A 38 1.91 -34.76 0.86
N ASN A 39 2.51 -33.99 -0.03
CA ASN A 39 3.84 -34.20 -0.61
C ASN A 39 4.42 -32.92 -1.18
N GLY A 40 5.67 -32.94 -1.64
CA GLY A 40 6.34 -31.77 -2.18
C GLY A 40 5.72 -31.22 -3.47
N ILE A 41 5.09 -32.07 -4.31
CA ILE A 41 4.44 -31.64 -5.57
C ILE A 41 3.21 -30.79 -5.25
N GLU A 42 2.36 -31.27 -4.36
CA GLU A 42 1.18 -30.53 -3.89
C GLU A 42 1.62 -29.27 -3.13
N GLY A 43 2.68 -29.37 -2.30
CA GLY A 43 3.28 -28.25 -1.60
C GLY A 43 3.74 -27.14 -2.52
N LEU A 44 4.40 -27.48 -3.65
CA LEU A 44 4.87 -26.50 -4.63
C LEU A 44 3.70 -25.74 -5.27
N LYS A 45 2.63 -26.46 -5.64
CA LYS A 45 1.42 -25.87 -6.20
C LYS A 45 0.76 -24.90 -5.22
N LEU A 46 0.54 -25.34 -3.97
CA LEU A 46 -0.08 -24.51 -2.94
C LEU A 46 0.81 -23.30 -2.58
N ALA A 47 2.14 -23.45 -2.54
CA ALA A 47 3.03 -22.32 -2.27
C ALA A 47 2.87 -21.19 -3.29
N HIS A 48 2.67 -21.51 -4.57
CA HIS A 48 2.34 -20.51 -5.61
C HIS A 48 0.99 -19.86 -5.41
N GLU A 49 -0.02 -20.65 -5.02
CA GLU A 49 -1.40 -20.17 -4.89
C GLU A 49 -1.58 -19.25 -3.67
N ILE A 50 -1.02 -19.66 -2.51
CA ILE A 50 -1.31 -18.99 -1.24
C ILE A 50 -0.22 -18.04 -0.76
N LYS A 51 1.01 -18.14 -1.31
CA LYS A 51 2.20 -17.36 -0.91
C LYS A 51 2.36 -17.30 0.62
N PRO A 52 2.66 -18.42 1.30
CA PRO A 52 2.67 -18.50 2.76
C PRO A 52 3.80 -17.67 3.37
N ASP A 53 3.63 -17.25 4.63
CA ASP A 53 4.66 -16.56 5.41
C ASP A 53 5.75 -17.51 5.92
N LEU A 54 5.44 -18.80 6.01
CA LEU A 54 6.35 -19.87 6.44
C LEU A 54 5.94 -21.20 5.83
N ILE A 55 6.91 -21.98 5.36
CA ILE A 55 6.72 -23.37 4.97
C ILE A 55 7.34 -24.28 6.03
N ILE A 56 6.57 -25.26 6.49
CA ILE A 56 7.02 -26.33 7.38
C ILE A 56 6.85 -27.64 6.62
N SER A 57 7.93 -28.34 6.32
CA SER A 57 7.90 -29.55 5.51
C SER A 57 8.55 -30.74 6.20
N ASP A 58 7.88 -31.91 6.14
CA ASP A 58 8.58 -33.16 6.40
C ASP A 58 9.72 -33.38 5.39
N ILE A 59 10.72 -34.08 5.83
CA ILE A 59 11.87 -34.50 4.99
C ILE A 59 11.49 -35.69 4.11
N MET A 60 10.86 -36.70 4.71
CA MET A 60 10.62 -38.00 4.06
C MET A 60 9.14 -38.07 3.62
N MET A 61 8.88 -37.79 2.36
CA MET A 61 7.56 -37.88 1.77
C MET A 61 7.57 -38.62 0.43
N PRO A 62 6.44 -39.23 0.03
CA PRO A 62 6.34 -39.89 -1.28
C PRO A 62 6.35 -38.85 -2.42
N GLU A 63 6.69 -39.29 -3.62
CA GLU A 63 6.73 -38.58 -4.88
C GLU A 63 7.80 -37.47 -4.94
N MET A 64 7.79 -36.52 -4.05
CA MET A 64 8.78 -35.45 -3.92
C MET A 64 9.09 -35.27 -2.43
N ASP A 65 10.31 -35.57 -2.02
CA ASP A 65 10.75 -35.38 -0.65
C ASP A 65 10.97 -33.93 -0.28
N GLY A 66 11.15 -33.61 1.02
CA GLY A 66 11.29 -32.25 1.50
C GLY A 66 12.55 -31.55 0.96
N PHE A 67 13.63 -32.27 0.70
CA PHE A 67 14.84 -31.69 0.11
C PHE A 67 14.67 -31.37 -1.36
N GLU A 68 13.99 -32.19 -2.13
CA GLU A 68 13.63 -31.91 -3.52
C GLU A 68 12.66 -30.75 -3.61
N PHE A 69 11.64 -30.72 -2.74
CA PHE A 69 10.69 -29.64 -2.64
C PHE A 69 11.40 -28.30 -2.39
N ARG A 70 12.30 -28.22 -1.41
CA ARG A 70 13.06 -26.99 -1.15
C ARG A 70 13.93 -26.59 -2.35
N ARG A 71 14.58 -27.54 -3.03
CA ARG A 71 15.36 -27.24 -4.23
C ARG A 71 14.50 -26.66 -5.36
N GLU A 72 13.28 -27.14 -5.54
CA GLU A 72 12.36 -26.58 -6.54
C GLU A 72 11.92 -25.16 -6.16
N LEU A 73 11.60 -24.92 -4.88
CA LEU A 73 11.29 -23.56 -4.39
C LEU A 73 12.45 -22.58 -4.62
N LEU A 74 13.70 -23.03 -4.45
CA LEU A 74 14.87 -22.17 -4.64
C LEU A 74 15.12 -21.76 -6.10
N LYS A 75 14.53 -22.46 -7.09
CA LYS A 75 14.59 -22.08 -8.51
C LYS A 75 13.65 -20.93 -8.84
N ASP A 76 12.61 -20.72 -8.05
CA ASP A 76 11.62 -19.67 -8.26
C ASP A 76 12.03 -18.38 -7.55
N GLN A 77 11.96 -17.24 -8.25
CA GLN A 77 12.39 -15.92 -7.73
C GLN A 77 11.54 -15.38 -6.57
N GLU A 78 10.27 -15.78 -6.50
CA GLU A 78 9.34 -15.38 -5.43
C GLU A 78 9.38 -16.40 -4.29
N LEU A 79 9.24 -17.70 -4.60
CA LEU A 79 9.12 -18.75 -3.60
C LEU A 79 10.41 -19.00 -2.82
N LYS A 80 11.59 -18.77 -3.43
CA LYS A 80 12.88 -18.92 -2.74
C LYS A 80 13.03 -18.07 -1.49
N LYS A 81 12.27 -16.94 -1.42
CA LYS A 81 12.30 -15.97 -0.31
C LYS A 81 11.40 -16.39 0.86
N ILE A 82 10.56 -17.41 0.67
CA ILE A 82 9.68 -17.89 1.72
C ILE A 82 10.51 -18.67 2.73
N PRO A 83 10.47 -18.31 4.02
CA PRO A 83 11.16 -19.02 5.08
C PRO A 83 10.74 -20.50 5.11
N PHE A 84 11.71 -21.37 5.33
CA PHE A 84 11.50 -22.81 5.25
C PHE A 84 12.07 -23.53 6.46
N VAL A 85 11.29 -24.43 7.04
CA VAL A 85 11.63 -25.22 8.21
C VAL A 85 11.39 -26.69 7.91
N PHE A 86 12.35 -27.56 8.24
CA PHE A 86 12.14 -28.99 8.17
C PHE A 86 11.53 -29.57 9.44
N LEU A 87 10.59 -30.52 9.26
CA LEU A 87 10.17 -31.45 10.29
C LEU A 87 11.06 -32.70 10.22
N THR A 88 11.69 -33.09 11.32
CA THR A 88 12.61 -34.21 11.35
C THR A 88 12.28 -35.20 12.47
N ALA A 89 12.59 -36.48 12.28
CA ALA A 89 12.57 -37.45 13.34
C ALA A 89 13.78 -37.25 14.28
N LYS A 90 13.66 -37.69 15.54
CA LYS A 90 14.75 -37.60 16.51
C LYS A 90 15.95 -38.45 16.07
N GLY A 91 17.12 -37.84 15.90
CA GLY A 91 18.37 -38.52 15.57
C GLY A 91 18.88 -38.39 14.11
N ALA A 92 18.26 -37.50 13.31
CA ALA A 92 18.62 -37.30 11.90
C ALA A 92 19.80 -36.30 11.72
N GLU A 93 20.98 -36.55 12.35
CA GLU A 93 22.15 -35.66 12.20
C GLU A 93 22.63 -35.54 10.75
N GLU A 94 22.54 -36.62 9.97
CA GLU A 94 22.92 -36.63 8.54
C GLU A 94 21.98 -35.76 7.70
N ASP A 95 20.68 -35.70 8.04
CA ASP A 95 19.69 -34.86 7.34
C ASP A 95 19.89 -33.37 7.66
N ILE A 96 20.32 -33.06 8.88
CA ILE A 96 20.68 -31.71 9.28
C ILE A 96 21.86 -31.19 8.44
N LEU A 97 22.88 -32.01 8.23
CA LEU A 97 24.05 -31.65 7.41
C LEU A 97 23.69 -31.43 5.94
N LYS A 98 22.79 -32.22 5.38
CA LYS A 98 22.31 -32.03 3.99
C LYS A 98 21.48 -30.77 3.77
N GLY A 99 20.82 -30.30 4.79
CA GLY A 99 19.97 -29.14 4.68
C GLY A 99 20.68 -27.78 4.86
N TYR A 100 21.92 -27.77 5.37
CA TYR A 100 22.69 -26.53 5.53
C TYR A 100 22.91 -25.77 4.21
N ASP A 101 23.01 -26.51 3.08
CA ASP A 101 23.19 -25.91 1.75
C ASP A 101 21.86 -25.43 1.11
N LEU A 102 20.71 -25.59 1.79
CA LEU A 102 19.38 -25.31 1.25
C LEU A 102 18.74 -24.03 1.80
N ASP A 103 19.50 -23.19 2.48
CA ASP A 103 19.02 -21.90 3.00
C ASP A 103 17.70 -22.03 3.77
N ILE A 104 17.73 -22.81 4.85
CA ILE A 104 16.58 -23.05 5.72
C ILE A 104 16.72 -22.30 7.05
N GLU A 105 15.59 -21.96 7.66
CA GLU A 105 15.56 -21.22 8.92
C GLU A 105 15.88 -22.09 10.15
N ASP A 106 15.32 -23.28 10.23
CA ASP A 106 15.50 -24.17 11.39
C ASP A 106 15.00 -25.60 11.10
N TYR A 107 15.21 -26.48 12.07
CA TYR A 107 14.64 -27.82 12.15
C TYR A 107 13.70 -27.94 13.35
N ILE A 108 12.57 -28.60 13.15
CA ILE A 108 11.61 -28.94 14.23
C ILE A 108 11.53 -30.47 14.35
N ILE A 109 11.76 -30.98 15.55
CA ILE A 109 11.63 -32.42 15.81
C ILE A 109 10.16 -32.76 15.91
N LYS A 110 9.65 -33.71 15.09
CA LYS A 110 8.23 -34.12 15.03
C LYS A 110 7.67 -34.55 16.40
N THR A 111 8.49 -35.18 17.26
CA THR A 111 8.10 -35.63 18.60
C THR A 111 8.15 -34.53 19.67
N SER A 112 8.49 -33.29 19.30
CA SER A 112 8.47 -32.16 20.24
C SER A 112 7.06 -31.87 20.73
N SER A 113 6.93 -31.37 21.97
CA SER A 113 5.61 -30.97 22.46
C SER A 113 5.04 -29.83 21.61
N PRO A 114 3.70 -29.75 21.44
CA PRO A 114 3.06 -28.67 20.68
C PRO A 114 3.49 -27.26 21.12
N LYS A 115 3.71 -27.07 22.42
CA LYS A 115 4.20 -25.79 22.97
C LYS A 115 5.58 -25.41 22.44
N VAL A 116 6.48 -26.37 22.24
CA VAL A 116 7.82 -26.13 21.72
C VAL A 116 7.74 -25.80 20.24
N ILE A 117 6.91 -26.51 19.48
CA ILE A 117 6.71 -26.26 18.05
C ILE A 117 6.14 -24.83 17.84
N ILE A 118 5.08 -24.47 18.54
CA ILE A 118 4.49 -23.14 18.48
C ILE A 118 5.51 -22.07 18.86
N ALA A 119 6.28 -22.28 19.92
CA ALA A 119 7.30 -21.33 20.36
C ALA A 119 8.39 -21.13 19.31
N LYS A 120 8.87 -22.21 18.64
CA LYS A 120 9.84 -22.12 17.53
C LYS A 120 9.28 -21.37 16.34
N VAL A 121 8.08 -21.75 15.87
CA VAL A 121 7.39 -21.08 14.74
C VAL A 121 7.20 -19.60 15.03
N SER A 122 6.69 -19.27 16.22
CA SER A 122 6.51 -17.87 16.63
C SER A 122 7.83 -17.09 16.71
N ALA A 123 8.91 -17.72 17.17
CA ALA A 123 10.23 -17.11 17.26
C ALA A 123 10.81 -16.83 15.86
N ILE A 124 10.68 -17.78 14.93
CA ILE A 124 11.11 -17.61 13.54
C ILE A 124 10.38 -16.45 12.88
N LEU A 125 9.04 -16.46 12.89
CA LEU A 125 8.22 -15.41 12.29
C LEU A 125 8.53 -14.05 12.91
N LYS A 126 8.68 -13.99 14.24
CA LYS A 126 9.05 -12.75 14.94
C LYS A 126 10.45 -12.25 14.59
N SER A 127 11.42 -13.15 14.39
CA SER A 127 12.78 -12.77 13.96
C SER A 127 12.75 -12.17 12.57
N LEU A 128 12.03 -12.78 11.65
CA LEU A 128 11.85 -12.31 10.28
C LEU A 128 11.14 -10.95 10.24
N GLU A 129 10.09 -10.77 11.04
CA GLU A 129 9.40 -9.49 11.16
C GLU A 129 10.33 -8.41 11.72
N LYS A 130 11.16 -8.74 12.71
CA LYS A 130 12.14 -7.82 13.28
C LYS A 130 13.25 -7.44 12.29
N GLU A 131 13.71 -8.38 11.47
CA GLU A 131 14.68 -8.09 10.41
C GLU A 131 14.06 -7.19 9.34
N ARG A 132 12.83 -7.48 8.93
CA ARG A 132 12.05 -6.63 8.04
C ARG A 132 11.91 -5.21 8.60
N SER A 133 11.51 -5.08 9.86
CA SER A 133 11.37 -3.77 10.54
C SER A 133 12.70 -3.00 10.60
N LYS A 134 13.83 -3.67 10.81
CA LYS A 134 15.14 -3.00 10.81
C LYS A 134 15.51 -2.42 9.45
N VAL A 135 15.26 -3.19 8.38
CA VAL A 135 15.50 -2.70 7.01
C VAL A 135 14.60 -1.50 6.72
N VAL A 136 13.33 -1.56 7.14
CA VAL A 136 12.39 -0.45 7.07
C VAL A 136 12.93 0.79 7.80
N ASP A 137 13.37 0.63 9.04
CA ASP A 137 13.92 1.72 9.87
C ASP A 137 15.19 2.34 9.25
N GLU A 138 16.07 1.52 8.65
CA GLU A 138 17.29 2.00 8.01
C GLU A 138 16.99 2.83 6.78
N VAL A 139 16.02 2.40 5.99
CA VAL A 139 15.58 3.15 4.80
C VAL A 139 14.83 4.42 5.18
N GLN A 140 13.96 4.33 6.19
CA GLN A 140 13.31 5.52 6.74
C GLN A 140 14.36 6.57 7.14
N LYS A 141 15.38 6.17 7.90
CA LYS A 141 16.47 7.07 8.29
C LYS A 141 17.24 7.63 7.09
N ALA A 142 17.44 6.81 6.04
CA ALA A 142 18.08 7.28 4.82
C ALA A 142 17.20 8.29 4.08
N ALA A 143 15.90 8.03 3.95
CA ALA A 143 14.93 8.94 3.34
C ALA A 143 14.83 10.26 4.14
N ASP A 144 14.75 10.19 5.46
CA ASP A 144 14.73 11.36 6.36
C ASP A 144 16.02 12.20 6.21
N THR A 145 17.18 11.53 6.06
CA THR A 145 18.48 12.19 5.88
C THR A 145 18.57 12.89 4.52
N MET A 146 17.91 12.35 3.48
CA MET A 146 17.89 12.91 2.14
C MET A 146 16.85 14.05 1.99
N VAL A 147 16.08 14.35 3.04
CA VAL A 147 14.95 15.33 2.99
C VAL A 147 13.96 15.00 1.87
N ALA A 148 13.89 13.74 1.47
CA ALA A 148 12.99 13.27 0.43
C ALA A 148 11.62 12.97 1.03
N THR A 149 10.88 14.01 1.43
CA THR A 149 9.52 13.85 1.88
C THR A 149 8.57 13.71 0.68
N VAL A 150 7.74 12.68 0.68
CA VAL A 150 6.69 12.46 -0.34
C VAL A 150 5.49 13.37 -0.11
N VAL A 151 5.34 13.87 1.10
CA VAL A 151 4.29 14.80 1.53
C VAL A 151 4.94 15.95 2.27
N PRO A 152 4.63 17.21 1.93
CA PRO A 152 5.15 18.37 2.67
C PRO A 152 4.58 18.40 4.10
N ASP A 153 5.35 18.88 5.07
CA ASP A 153 4.93 18.98 6.49
C ASP A 153 3.68 19.85 6.68
N ALA A 154 3.50 20.85 5.82
CA ALA A 154 2.35 21.71 5.80
C ALA A 154 2.08 22.24 4.38
N PRO A 155 0.81 22.51 4.04
CA PRO A 155 0.48 23.12 2.77
C PRO A 155 1.05 24.55 2.70
N PRO A 156 1.43 25.04 1.50
CA PRO A 156 1.91 26.39 1.33
C PRO A 156 0.78 27.41 1.56
N LYS A 157 1.15 28.63 1.88
CA LYS A 157 0.22 29.76 1.87
C LYS A 157 0.09 30.29 0.44
N PHE A 158 -1.13 30.47 -0.02
CA PHE A 158 -1.44 31.08 -1.31
C PHE A 158 -2.59 32.07 -1.12
N GLU A 159 -2.43 33.27 -1.68
CA GLU A 159 -3.44 34.32 -1.53
C GLU A 159 -4.75 33.91 -2.22
N GLY A 160 -5.88 34.11 -1.52
CA GLY A 160 -7.17 33.66 -2.00
C GLY A 160 -7.51 32.19 -1.78
N LEU A 161 -6.61 31.40 -1.17
CA LEU A 161 -6.87 29.99 -0.87
C LEU A 161 -6.58 29.65 0.59
N LYS A 162 -7.49 28.88 1.20
CA LYS A 162 -7.25 28.21 2.47
C LYS A 162 -7.05 26.72 2.19
N ILE A 163 -5.82 26.23 2.44
CA ILE A 163 -5.43 24.86 2.13
C ILE A 163 -5.20 24.11 3.43
N ASN A 164 -5.78 22.93 3.56
CA ASN A 164 -5.54 22.00 4.65
C ASN A 164 -5.18 20.63 4.08
N GLN A 165 -4.38 19.87 4.81
CA GLN A 165 -4.00 18.50 4.44
C GLN A 165 -3.96 17.60 5.65
N TRP A 166 -4.18 16.30 5.41
CA TRP A 166 -3.91 15.22 6.34
C TRP A 166 -3.26 14.08 5.57
N TYR A 167 -2.21 13.55 6.13
CA TYR A 167 -1.52 12.36 5.67
C TYR A 167 -1.25 11.45 6.85
N GLN A 168 -1.61 10.19 6.73
CA GLN A 168 -1.34 9.16 7.71
C GLN A 168 -0.81 7.94 6.98
N PRO A 169 0.51 7.68 7.04
CA PRO A 169 1.08 6.50 6.42
C PRO A 169 0.67 5.24 7.17
N PHE A 170 0.48 4.15 6.45
CA PHE A 170 0.19 2.85 7.02
C PHE A 170 1.34 2.39 7.92
N LYS A 171 1.02 1.99 9.15
CA LYS A 171 2.00 1.56 10.18
C LYS A 171 3.16 2.54 10.42
N ASN A 172 2.94 3.83 10.17
CA ASN A 172 3.95 4.89 10.26
C ASN A 172 5.18 4.66 9.36
N VAL A 173 5.04 3.96 8.27
CA VAL A 173 6.07 3.76 7.24
C VAL A 173 5.67 4.60 6.02
N PRO A 174 6.58 5.38 5.40
CA PRO A 174 6.24 6.11 4.19
C PRO A 174 5.65 5.18 3.15
N GLY A 175 4.44 5.47 2.71
CA GLY A 175 3.69 4.66 1.79
C GLY A 175 3.80 5.11 0.34
N GLY A 176 2.81 4.68 -0.47
CA GLY A 176 2.66 5.05 -1.88
C GLY A 176 2.16 6.46 -2.10
N ASP A 177 1.40 7.00 -1.14
CA ASP A 177 0.78 8.31 -1.25
C ASP A 177 1.80 9.45 -1.29
N PHE A 178 1.61 10.39 -2.21
CA PHE A 178 2.41 11.59 -2.29
C PHE A 178 1.57 12.83 -2.60
N ILE A 179 1.99 13.96 -2.02
CA ILE A 179 1.37 15.27 -2.19
C ILE A 179 2.44 16.25 -2.65
N ASP A 180 2.12 17.14 -3.59
CA ASP A 180 2.92 18.33 -3.86
C ASP A 180 2.05 19.51 -4.27
N TYR A 181 2.63 20.70 -4.14
CA TYR A 181 1.98 21.97 -4.46
C TYR A 181 2.93 22.84 -5.29
N PHE A 182 2.33 23.57 -6.25
CA PHE A 182 3.09 24.47 -7.11
C PHE A 182 2.36 25.82 -7.20
N SER A 183 3.02 26.88 -6.77
CA SER A 183 2.59 28.24 -7.08
C SER A 183 3.22 28.60 -8.42
N ILE A 184 2.41 28.68 -9.48
CA ILE A 184 2.90 28.97 -10.83
C ILE A 184 3.15 30.47 -10.97
N ASP A 185 2.19 31.27 -10.56
CA ASP A 185 2.23 32.71 -10.48
C ASP A 185 1.34 33.19 -9.32
N GLU A 186 1.04 34.48 -9.27
CA GLU A 186 0.22 35.11 -8.19
C GLU A 186 -1.24 34.63 -8.19
N ASN A 187 -1.75 34.11 -9.32
CA ASN A 187 -3.16 33.72 -9.47
C ASN A 187 -3.35 32.21 -9.67
N ASN A 188 -2.32 31.50 -10.12
CA ASN A 188 -2.42 30.09 -10.51
C ASN A 188 -1.71 29.18 -9.52
N PHE A 189 -2.48 28.28 -8.92
CA PHE A 189 -2.06 27.30 -7.94
C PHE A 189 -2.35 25.88 -8.42
N VAL A 190 -1.42 24.96 -8.20
CA VAL A 190 -1.59 23.55 -8.53
C VAL A 190 -1.40 22.69 -7.28
N ALA A 191 -2.33 21.79 -7.05
CA ALA A 191 -2.20 20.72 -6.09
C ALA A 191 -2.21 19.36 -6.81
N ILE A 192 -1.34 18.47 -6.39
CA ILE A 192 -1.31 17.09 -6.85
C ILE A 192 -1.42 16.13 -5.66
N LEU A 193 -2.15 15.07 -5.87
CA LEU A 193 -2.25 13.91 -4.99
C LEU A 193 -2.13 12.65 -5.84
N GLY A 194 -1.24 11.76 -5.47
CA GLY A 194 -1.07 10.50 -6.17
C GLY A 194 -0.75 9.36 -5.23
N ASP A 195 -0.91 8.15 -5.73
CA ASP A 195 -0.53 6.92 -5.06
C ASP A 195 0.28 6.04 -6.02
N VAL A 196 1.37 5.50 -5.51
CA VAL A 196 2.25 4.57 -6.22
C VAL A 196 1.94 3.16 -5.77
N MET A 197 1.14 2.45 -6.56
CA MET A 197 0.79 1.07 -6.28
C MET A 197 1.90 0.12 -6.71
N GLY A 198 2.34 -0.74 -5.81
CA GLY A 198 3.30 -1.80 -6.13
C GLY A 198 2.80 -3.16 -5.69
N LYS A 199 2.80 -4.15 -6.60
CA LYS A 199 2.38 -5.53 -6.32
C LYS A 199 3.43 -6.37 -5.60
N ARG A 200 4.66 -5.86 -5.39
CA ARG A 200 5.77 -6.62 -4.81
C ARG A 200 6.09 -6.12 -3.40
N TRP A 201 6.45 -7.05 -2.54
CA TRP A 201 7.00 -6.75 -1.22
C TRP A 201 8.18 -5.78 -1.38
N GLY A 202 8.10 -4.61 -0.74
CA GLY A 202 9.10 -3.54 -0.91
C GLY A 202 8.71 -2.46 -1.94
N ALA A 203 7.50 -2.47 -2.52
CA ALA A 203 7.04 -1.41 -3.43
C ALA A 203 7.08 -0.02 -2.78
N TRP A 204 6.72 0.08 -1.49
CA TRP A 204 6.88 1.30 -0.70
C TRP A 204 8.32 1.84 -0.71
N TYR A 205 9.32 0.98 -0.86
CA TYR A 205 10.73 1.33 -0.95
C TYR A 205 11.04 2.22 -2.15
N PHE A 206 10.32 1.97 -3.24
CA PHE A 206 10.45 2.70 -4.48
C PHE A 206 9.44 3.85 -4.59
N ALA A 207 8.39 3.86 -3.76
CA ALA A 207 7.35 4.87 -3.82
C ALA A 207 7.94 6.29 -3.71
N VAL A 208 8.89 6.52 -2.80
CA VAL A 208 9.60 7.80 -2.66
C VAL A 208 10.33 8.19 -3.96
N ALA A 209 11.01 7.23 -4.61
CA ALA A 209 11.71 7.49 -5.87
C ALA A 209 10.74 7.78 -7.02
N TYR A 210 9.66 6.99 -7.12
CA TYR A 210 8.64 7.17 -8.16
C TYR A 210 7.84 8.46 -7.95
N ALA A 211 7.44 8.76 -6.71
CA ALA A 211 6.82 10.03 -6.37
C ALA A 211 7.73 11.22 -6.74
N GLY A 212 9.02 11.13 -6.42
CA GLY A 212 10.01 12.13 -6.82
C GLY A 212 10.13 12.29 -8.33
N TYR A 213 10.10 11.18 -9.08
CA TYR A 213 10.11 11.18 -10.54
C TYR A 213 8.88 11.87 -11.12
N VAL A 214 7.69 11.47 -10.70
CA VAL A 214 6.41 12.05 -11.16
C VAL A 214 6.33 13.53 -10.81
N ARG A 215 6.67 13.91 -9.58
CA ARG A 215 6.70 15.32 -9.13
C ARG A 215 7.66 16.16 -9.98
N SER A 216 8.83 15.62 -10.32
CA SER A 216 9.81 16.30 -11.18
C SER A 216 9.28 16.45 -12.62
N ALA A 217 8.61 15.43 -13.15
CA ALA A 217 7.99 15.48 -14.47
C ALA A 217 6.86 16.53 -14.51
N VAL A 218 5.97 16.55 -13.52
CA VAL A 218 4.92 17.57 -13.39
C VAL A 218 5.52 18.97 -13.34
N ARG A 219 6.55 19.19 -12.52
CA ARG A 219 7.23 20.49 -12.39
C ARG A 219 7.84 20.95 -13.71
N PHE A 220 8.50 20.05 -14.43
CA PHE A 220 9.09 20.35 -15.72
C PHE A 220 8.04 20.73 -16.76
N VAL A 221 6.92 19.99 -16.80
CA VAL A 221 5.80 20.30 -17.70
C VAL A 221 5.21 21.66 -17.39
N LEU A 222 4.95 21.97 -16.10
CA LEU A 222 4.42 23.29 -15.67
C LEU A 222 5.33 24.46 -16.07
N GLN A 223 6.66 24.27 -16.04
CA GLN A 223 7.61 25.30 -16.48
C GLN A 223 7.66 25.50 -18.00
N SER A 224 7.26 24.47 -18.76
CA SER A 224 7.35 24.46 -20.23
C SER A 224 6.02 24.77 -20.94
N THR A 225 4.91 24.91 -20.21
CA THR A 225 3.59 25.19 -20.79
C THR A 225 3.12 26.60 -20.44
N GLN A 226 2.31 27.20 -21.33
CA GLN A 226 1.63 28.48 -21.08
C GLN A 226 0.16 28.30 -20.71
N GLU A 227 -0.41 27.14 -21.01
CA GLU A 227 -1.77 26.76 -20.66
C GLU A 227 -1.72 25.65 -19.60
N TYR A 228 -2.27 25.95 -18.42
CA TYR A 228 -2.25 25.03 -17.29
C TYR A 228 -3.49 24.12 -17.32
N LYS A 229 -3.52 23.20 -18.32
CA LYS A 229 -4.57 22.18 -18.44
C LYS A 229 -4.13 20.90 -17.75
N PRO A 230 -4.81 20.44 -16.70
CA PRO A 230 -4.47 19.20 -16.01
C PRO A 230 -4.35 18.00 -16.94
N SER A 231 -5.22 17.86 -17.94
CA SER A 231 -5.20 16.77 -18.92
C SER A 231 -3.92 16.75 -19.77
N GLU A 232 -3.44 17.92 -20.22
CA GLU A 232 -2.20 18.04 -20.99
C GLU A 232 -0.97 17.75 -20.11
N ILE A 233 -1.00 18.16 -18.84
CA ILE A 233 0.05 17.86 -17.87
C ILE A 233 0.12 16.35 -17.65
N LEU A 234 -1.02 15.71 -17.39
CA LEU A 234 -1.11 14.25 -17.21
C LEU A 234 -0.62 13.50 -18.45
N GLN A 235 -1.01 13.92 -19.66
CA GLN A 235 -0.58 13.27 -20.89
C GLN A 235 0.95 13.29 -21.04
N LYS A 236 1.59 14.43 -20.78
CA LYS A 236 3.07 14.55 -20.88
C LYS A 236 3.79 13.76 -19.77
N VAL A 237 3.23 13.75 -18.55
CA VAL A 237 3.75 12.93 -17.45
C VAL A 237 3.60 11.45 -17.78
N ASN A 238 2.44 11.04 -18.32
CA ASN A 238 2.18 9.68 -18.75
C ASN A 238 3.17 9.22 -19.85
N GLU A 239 3.46 10.06 -20.83
CA GLU A 239 4.45 9.75 -21.86
C GLU A 239 5.84 9.52 -21.27
N ALA A 240 6.24 10.32 -20.27
CA ALA A 240 7.50 10.14 -19.58
C ALA A 240 7.55 8.82 -18.80
N VAL A 241 6.47 8.48 -18.06
CA VAL A 241 6.36 7.23 -17.30
C VAL A 241 6.30 6.01 -18.22
N TYR A 242 5.49 6.07 -19.29
CA TYR A 242 5.30 4.96 -20.24
C TYR A 242 6.59 4.57 -20.97
N ASN A 243 7.44 5.55 -21.31
CA ASN A 243 8.69 5.32 -22.02
C ASN A 243 9.86 4.90 -21.11
N ASP A 244 9.69 4.86 -19.79
CA ASP A 244 10.73 4.40 -18.88
C ASP A 244 10.50 2.92 -18.50
N GLU A 245 11.25 2.02 -19.15
CA GLU A 245 11.17 0.56 -18.92
C GLU A 245 11.35 0.14 -17.45
N ARG A 246 12.01 0.99 -16.63
CA ARG A 246 12.24 0.70 -15.20
C ARG A 246 10.99 0.89 -14.36
N ILE A 247 9.99 1.62 -14.88
CA ILE A 247 8.73 1.94 -14.18
C ILE A 247 7.56 1.12 -14.74
N SER A 248 7.77 0.34 -15.80
CA SER A 248 6.72 -0.36 -16.55
C SER A 248 5.86 -1.36 -15.73
N GLU A 249 6.32 -1.76 -14.53
CA GLU A 249 5.59 -2.67 -13.63
C GLU A 249 4.90 -1.93 -12.47
N VAL A 250 4.96 -0.60 -12.43
CA VAL A 250 4.42 0.23 -11.35
C VAL A 250 3.17 0.95 -11.85
N PHE A 251 2.08 0.82 -11.12
CA PHE A 251 0.85 1.55 -11.39
C PHE A 251 0.82 2.81 -10.52
N ILE A 252 0.58 3.95 -11.15
CA ILE A 252 0.56 5.24 -10.47
C ILE A 252 -0.76 5.92 -10.76
N THR A 253 -1.48 6.28 -9.70
CA THR A 253 -2.62 7.20 -9.79
C THR A 253 -2.13 8.63 -9.57
N LEU A 254 -2.78 9.59 -10.21
CA LEU A 254 -2.43 11.00 -10.05
C LEU A 254 -3.63 11.91 -10.30
N SER A 255 -4.04 12.64 -9.30
CA SER A 255 -5.00 13.74 -9.40
C SER A 255 -4.28 15.08 -9.49
N ILE A 256 -4.64 15.89 -10.47
CA ILE A 256 -4.12 17.27 -10.65
C ILE A 256 -5.29 18.24 -10.61
N VAL A 257 -5.20 19.21 -9.71
CA VAL A 257 -6.12 20.35 -9.65
C VAL A 257 -5.34 21.63 -9.89
N VAL A 258 -5.76 22.41 -10.87
CA VAL A 258 -5.26 23.76 -11.15
C VAL A 258 -6.33 24.76 -10.78
N ILE A 259 -6.01 25.72 -9.91
CA ILE A 259 -6.94 26.76 -9.47
C ILE A 259 -6.45 28.11 -9.96
N ASP A 260 -7.30 28.79 -10.70
CA ASP A 260 -7.17 30.19 -11.08
C ASP A 260 -8.01 31.03 -10.12
N THR A 261 -7.36 31.68 -9.16
CA THR A 261 -8.04 32.49 -8.13
C THR A 261 -8.62 33.78 -8.70
N LYS A 262 -8.02 34.32 -9.76
CA LYS A 262 -8.50 35.54 -10.42
C LYS A 262 -9.81 35.30 -11.17
N ASN A 263 -9.90 34.22 -11.94
CA ASN A 263 -11.10 33.86 -12.68
C ASN A 263 -12.06 32.99 -11.87
N LYS A 264 -11.65 32.56 -10.67
CA LYS A 264 -12.39 31.65 -9.77
C LYS A 264 -12.79 30.35 -10.46
N ILE A 265 -11.82 29.72 -11.10
CA ILE A 265 -11.99 28.46 -11.84
C ILE A 265 -11.04 27.43 -11.28
N ALA A 266 -11.55 26.24 -10.98
CA ALA A 266 -10.74 25.05 -10.76
C ALA A 266 -10.87 24.13 -11.97
N LYS A 267 -9.73 23.58 -12.44
CA LYS A 267 -9.68 22.53 -13.45
C LYS A 267 -9.09 21.28 -12.83
N TYR A 268 -9.73 20.16 -13.09
CA TYR A 268 -9.33 18.86 -12.56
C TYR A 268 -9.20 17.84 -13.68
N SER A 269 -8.16 17.02 -13.60
CA SER A 269 -8.01 15.78 -14.36
C SER A 269 -7.30 14.74 -13.49
N GLY A 270 -7.60 13.46 -13.70
CA GLY A 270 -7.01 12.36 -12.93
C GLY A 270 -6.57 11.21 -13.81
N ALA A 271 -5.49 10.58 -13.42
CA ALA A 271 -5.02 9.29 -13.92
C ALA A 271 -5.40 8.21 -12.89
N GLY A 272 -6.20 7.22 -13.31
CA GLY A 272 -6.84 6.26 -12.40
C GLY A 272 -8.14 6.81 -11.80
N ASP A 273 -8.83 5.95 -11.06
CA ASP A 273 -10.15 6.28 -10.48
C ASP A 273 -10.00 6.95 -9.11
N LEU A 274 -9.52 8.18 -9.10
CA LEU A 274 -9.44 9.02 -7.89
C LEU A 274 -10.35 10.25 -8.07
N PRO A 275 -11.65 10.12 -7.81
CA PRO A 275 -12.56 11.26 -7.93
C PRO A 275 -12.26 12.31 -6.88
N ILE A 276 -12.48 13.59 -7.23
CA ILE A 276 -12.47 14.68 -6.29
C ILE A 276 -13.89 15.03 -5.83
N ILE A 277 -13.98 15.67 -4.68
CA ILE A 277 -15.27 16.17 -4.17
C ILE A 277 -15.30 17.69 -4.30
N TYR A 278 -16.33 18.21 -4.96
CA TYR A 278 -16.68 19.62 -4.93
C TYR A 278 -17.78 19.85 -3.93
N LYS A 279 -17.57 20.80 -3.02
CA LYS A 279 -18.52 21.22 -1.99
C LYS A 279 -18.79 22.70 -2.06
N SER A 280 -20.06 23.07 -2.14
CA SER A 280 -20.56 24.45 -2.05
C SER A 280 -21.65 24.57 -0.99
N SER A 281 -22.25 25.78 -0.84
CA SER A 281 -23.42 25.97 0.04
C SER A 281 -24.59 25.09 -0.36
N ASP A 282 -24.74 24.80 -1.65
CA ASP A 282 -25.95 24.20 -2.20
C ASP A 282 -25.80 22.71 -2.52
N GLN A 283 -24.57 22.25 -2.72
CA GLN A 283 -24.32 20.88 -3.15
C GLN A 283 -22.96 20.34 -2.72
N THR A 284 -22.93 19.04 -2.55
CA THR A 284 -21.69 18.24 -2.47
C THR A 284 -21.77 17.16 -3.53
N LYS A 285 -20.81 17.13 -4.45
CA LYS A 285 -20.81 16.16 -5.55
C LYS A 285 -19.42 15.60 -5.82
N LEU A 286 -19.41 14.38 -6.30
CA LEU A 286 -18.22 13.75 -6.87
C LEU A 286 -18.00 14.24 -8.29
N ILE A 287 -16.73 14.45 -8.64
CA ILE A 287 -16.29 14.72 -10.01
C ILE A 287 -15.34 13.60 -10.37
N GLN A 288 -15.79 12.74 -11.27
CA GLN A 288 -15.07 11.55 -11.73
C GLN A 288 -13.95 11.94 -12.70
N SER A 289 -12.92 11.11 -12.71
CA SER A 289 -11.89 11.10 -13.73
C SER A 289 -12.11 9.90 -14.66
N SER A 290 -11.81 10.07 -15.93
CA SER A 290 -11.88 9.01 -16.95
C SER A 290 -10.52 8.50 -17.41
N GLY A 291 -9.42 9.12 -16.91
CA GLY A 291 -8.07 8.82 -17.35
C GLY A 291 -7.55 7.46 -16.88
N LEU A 292 -6.76 6.80 -17.73
CA LEU A 292 -6.05 5.56 -17.36
C LEU A 292 -4.91 5.86 -16.39
N LEU A 293 -4.50 4.85 -15.61
CA LEU A 293 -3.31 4.90 -14.76
C LEU A 293 -2.08 5.36 -15.55
N LEU A 294 -1.19 6.12 -14.93
CA LEU A 294 0.06 6.52 -15.55
C LEU A 294 0.90 5.28 -15.92
N GLY A 295 1.45 5.30 -17.12
CA GLY A 295 2.27 4.22 -17.65
C GLY A 295 1.50 3.01 -18.20
N PHE A 296 0.15 2.96 -18.05
CA PHE A 296 -0.64 1.84 -18.52
C PHE A 296 -0.77 1.80 -20.07
N SER A 297 -0.93 2.96 -20.69
CA SER A 297 -1.03 3.11 -22.15
C SER A 297 -0.47 4.46 -22.57
N LEU A 298 0.13 4.54 -23.75
CA LEU A 298 0.65 5.81 -24.28
C LEU A 298 -0.45 6.88 -24.41
N SER A 299 -1.68 6.48 -24.77
CA SER A 299 -2.85 7.37 -24.73
C SER A 299 -3.56 7.19 -23.37
N GLY A 300 -3.38 8.15 -22.47
CA GLY A 300 -3.99 8.12 -21.14
C GLY A 300 -5.47 8.49 -21.11
N GLN A 301 -6.01 9.07 -22.20
CA GLN A 301 -7.42 9.50 -22.32
C GLN A 301 -7.84 10.47 -21.21
N TYR A 302 -6.98 11.43 -20.87
CA TYR A 302 -7.25 12.41 -19.83
C TYR A 302 -8.15 13.54 -20.33
N GLU A 303 -9.14 13.92 -19.52
CA GLU A 303 -10.09 15.00 -19.82
C GLU A 303 -10.11 16.03 -18.69
N ASP A 304 -10.29 17.29 -19.02
CA ASP A 304 -10.42 18.38 -18.04
C ASP A 304 -11.86 18.52 -17.59
N ASN A 305 -12.06 18.55 -16.27
CA ASN A 305 -13.29 18.96 -15.63
C ASN A 305 -13.12 20.39 -15.12
N GLU A 306 -13.94 21.33 -15.63
CA GLU A 306 -13.92 22.72 -15.21
C GLU A 306 -15.03 23.00 -14.20
N ILE A 307 -14.68 23.68 -13.11
CA ILE A 307 -15.55 23.99 -11.98
C ILE A 307 -15.45 25.49 -11.73
N LYS A 308 -16.56 26.19 -11.84
CA LYS A 308 -16.65 27.60 -11.40
C LYS A 308 -16.80 27.63 -9.88
N LEU A 309 -15.93 28.38 -9.24
CA LEU A 309 -15.89 28.50 -7.78
C LEU A 309 -16.55 29.83 -7.35
N THR A 310 -17.21 29.78 -6.21
CA THR A 310 -17.61 30.93 -5.46
C THR A 310 -16.89 30.96 -4.11
N GLU A 311 -16.91 32.10 -3.43
CA GLU A 311 -16.28 32.23 -2.13
C GLU A 311 -16.85 31.22 -1.13
N GLY A 312 -15.95 30.51 -0.45
CA GLY A 312 -16.31 29.45 0.48
C GLY A 312 -16.43 28.05 -0.15
N ASP A 313 -16.46 27.96 -1.48
CA ASP A 313 -16.45 26.65 -2.16
C ASP A 313 -15.14 25.90 -1.92
N GLU A 314 -15.24 24.60 -1.85
CA GLU A 314 -14.16 23.71 -1.44
C GLU A 314 -13.97 22.55 -2.45
N ILE A 315 -12.72 22.31 -2.84
CA ILE A 315 -12.29 21.14 -3.59
C ILE A 315 -11.55 20.21 -2.63
N ILE A 316 -11.93 18.93 -2.61
CA ILE A 316 -11.34 17.93 -1.72
C ILE A 316 -10.80 16.79 -2.58
N LEU A 317 -9.49 16.53 -2.45
CA LEU A 317 -8.82 15.38 -3.03
C LEU A 317 -8.56 14.36 -1.92
N LEU A 318 -8.68 13.08 -2.22
CA LEU A 318 -8.41 12.02 -1.26
C LEU A 318 -7.94 10.74 -1.98
N THR A 319 -7.17 9.91 -1.28
CA THR A 319 -6.78 8.58 -1.75
C THR A 319 -7.83 7.53 -1.35
N ASP A 320 -7.77 6.37 -2.00
CA ASP A 320 -8.69 5.25 -1.77
C ASP A 320 -8.59 4.68 -0.35
N GLY A 321 -7.43 4.82 0.32
CA GLY A 321 -7.27 4.46 1.73
C GLY A 321 -8.31 5.10 2.66
N ILE A 322 -8.94 6.21 2.27
CA ILE A 322 -10.08 6.80 3.00
C ILE A 322 -11.34 5.95 2.80
N THR A 323 -11.70 5.66 1.56
CA THR A 323 -12.96 4.95 1.22
C THR A 323 -12.86 3.45 1.47
N GLU A 324 -11.66 2.88 1.36
CA GLU A 324 -11.39 1.47 1.58
C GLU A 324 -11.12 1.11 3.05
N SER A 325 -10.89 2.12 3.91
CA SER A 325 -10.77 1.94 5.37
C SER A 325 -11.86 1.04 5.93
N ARG A 326 -11.51 0.08 6.79
CA ARG A 326 -12.43 -0.89 7.36
C ARG A 326 -12.59 -0.71 8.87
N ASN A 327 -13.80 -1.01 9.34
CA ASN A 327 -14.05 -1.11 10.77
C ASN A 327 -13.72 -2.53 11.29
N LYS A 328 -13.84 -2.75 12.61
CA LYS A 328 -13.62 -4.06 13.26
C LYS A 328 -14.47 -5.20 12.72
N ASN A 329 -15.59 -4.89 12.06
CA ASN A 329 -16.48 -5.88 11.45
C ASN A 329 -16.10 -6.19 9.99
N GLY A 330 -15.06 -5.55 9.45
CA GLY A 330 -14.63 -5.69 8.05
C GLY A 330 -15.45 -4.87 7.05
N GLU A 331 -16.35 -3.99 7.50
CA GLU A 331 -17.15 -3.12 6.62
C GLU A 331 -16.30 -1.96 6.14
N GLN A 332 -16.27 -1.70 4.83
CA GLN A 332 -15.62 -0.53 4.25
C GLN A 332 -16.37 0.76 4.60
N TYR A 333 -15.65 1.86 4.74
CA TYR A 333 -16.22 3.19 4.92
C TYR A 333 -17.10 3.57 3.73
N GLY A 334 -16.56 3.45 2.54
CA GLY A 334 -17.26 3.59 1.27
C GLY A 334 -17.56 5.04 0.87
N GLN A 335 -17.76 5.22 -0.42
CA GLN A 335 -17.98 6.53 -1.05
C GLN A 335 -19.29 7.21 -0.61
N ASP A 336 -20.36 6.44 -0.45
CA ASP A 336 -21.67 6.99 -0.04
C ASP A 336 -21.63 7.57 1.37
N ARG A 337 -20.95 6.90 2.30
CA ARG A 337 -20.77 7.38 3.67
C ARG A 337 -19.91 8.65 3.69
N LEU A 338 -18.84 8.65 2.89
CA LEU A 338 -17.96 9.81 2.72
C LEU A 338 -18.73 11.04 2.25
N LEU A 339 -19.50 10.91 1.16
CA LEU A 339 -20.30 12.01 0.62
C LEU A 339 -21.35 12.53 1.61
N LYS A 340 -22.06 11.63 2.29
CA LYS A 340 -23.03 12.00 3.33
C LYS A 340 -22.36 12.78 4.47
N PHE A 341 -21.20 12.29 4.93
CA PHE A 341 -20.46 12.93 5.99
C PHE A 341 -20.01 14.35 5.58
N ILE A 342 -19.35 14.48 4.42
CA ILE A 342 -18.88 15.80 3.93
C ILE A 342 -20.05 16.76 3.70
N SER A 343 -21.19 16.26 3.20
CA SER A 343 -22.39 17.07 3.00
C SER A 343 -23.00 17.58 4.31
N SER A 344 -22.77 16.87 5.42
CA SER A 344 -23.27 17.29 6.74
C SER A 344 -22.44 18.39 7.41
N LEU A 345 -21.22 18.61 6.94
CA LEU A 345 -20.32 19.63 7.47
C LEU A 345 -20.71 21.03 6.97
N SER A 346 -20.60 22.03 7.84
CA SER A 346 -20.71 23.43 7.46
C SER A 346 -19.54 23.88 6.57
N LEU A 347 -19.74 24.92 5.74
CA LEU A 347 -18.64 25.53 4.98
C LEU A 347 -17.54 26.13 5.89
N ASN A 348 -17.88 26.46 7.14
CA ASN A 348 -16.92 27.02 8.10
C ASN A 348 -16.09 25.94 8.82
N ASP A 349 -16.51 24.68 8.74
CA ASP A 349 -15.79 23.59 9.38
C ASP A 349 -14.44 23.33 8.67
N ASN A 350 -13.48 22.81 9.42
CA ASN A 350 -12.27 22.23 8.84
C ASN A 350 -12.58 20.80 8.39
N THR A 351 -12.87 20.66 7.11
CA THR A 351 -13.26 19.37 6.51
C THR A 351 -12.20 18.28 6.73
N VAL A 352 -10.92 18.63 6.67
CA VAL A 352 -9.82 17.68 6.87
C VAL A 352 -9.79 17.14 8.31
N GLU A 353 -9.85 18.01 9.31
CA GLU A 353 -9.85 17.59 10.72
C GLU A 353 -11.11 16.82 11.10
N ALA A 354 -12.26 17.23 10.55
CA ALA A 354 -13.52 16.52 10.77
C ALA A 354 -13.47 15.10 10.17
N LEU A 355 -12.98 14.99 8.92
CA LEU A 355 -12.85 13.69 8.23
C LEU A 355 -11.83 12.79 8.90
N LYS A 356 -10.67 13.33 9.31
CA LYS A 356 -9.68 12.61 10.10
C LYS A 356 -10.30 12.00 11.36
N SER A 357 -11.03 12.82 12.12
CA SER A 357 -11.69 12.37 13.35
C SER A 357 -12.72 11.26 13.09
N GLU A 358 -13.49 11.40 12.00
CA GLU A 358 -14.51 10.42 11.60
C GLU A 358 -13.86 9.08 11.18
N ILE A 359 -12.84 9.12 10.32
CA ILE A 359 -12.14 7.91 9.86
C ILE A 359 -11.45 7.20 11.03
N MET A 360 -10.71 7.93 11.86
CA MET A 360 -10.03 7.34 13.03
C MET A 360 -11.02 6.73 14.02
N LYS A 361 -12.21 7.31 14.16
CA LYS A 361 -13.28 6.73 14.97
C LYS A 361 -13.88 5.47 14.32
N PHE A 362 -14.08 5.48 13.00
CA PHE A 362 -14.64 4.36 12.26
C PHE A 362 -13.72 3.13 12.28
N THR A 363 -12.41 3.35 12.15
CA THR A 363 -11.38 2.30 12.10
C THR A 363 -10.82 1.92 13.48
N ASP A 364 -11.32 2.52 14.57
CA ASP A 364 -10.75 2.40 15.92
C ASP A 364 -9.26 2.79 16.01
N GLY A 365 -8.80 3.67 15.11
CA GLY A 365 -7.44 4.18 15.05
C GLY A 365 -6.48 3.33 14.23
N GLU A 366 -6.93 2.26 13.60
CA GLU A 366 -6.12 1.38 12.75
C GLU A 366 -6.51 1.56 11.28
N LEU A 367 -5.55 1.95 10.42
CA LEU A 367 -5.72 2.02 8.98
C LEU A 367 -5.10 0.78 8.34
N GLU A 368 -5.67 0.36 7.21
CA GLU A 368 -5.17 -0.79 6.42
C GLU A 368 -4.29 -0.34 5.25
N ASP A 369 -4.32 0.96 4.90
CA ASP A 369 -3.55 1.59 3.83
C ASP A 369 -3.19 3.04 4.20
N ASP A 370 -2.39 3.71 3.37
CA ASP A 370 -2.11 5.14 3.49
C ASP A 370 -3.39 5.95 3.33
N ALA A 371 -3.54 7.00 4.09
CA ALA A 371 -4.69 7.87 4.02
C ALA A 371 -4.26 9.31 3.80
N SER A 372 -4.64 9.89 2.67
CA SER A 372 -4.32 11.27 2.30
C SER A 372 -5.56 12.06 1.95
N VAL A 373 -5.62 13.28 2.44
CA VAL A 373 -6.68 14.24 2.12
C VAL A 373 -6.09 15.63 1.94
N ILE A 374 -6.50 16.30 0.89
CA ILE A 374 -6.25 17.73 0.65
C ILE A 374 -7.58 18.43 0.52
N SER A 375 -7.76 19.54 1.21
CA SER A 375 -8.91 20.45 1.05
C SER A 375 -8.39 21.82 0.65
N ILE A 376 -8.97 22.38 -0.42
CA ILE A 376 -8.63 23.68 -0.95
C ILE A 376 -9.92 24.49 -1.04
N LYS A 377 -10.02 25.53 -0.23
CA LYS A 377 -11.18 26.40 -0.16
C LYS A 377 -10.85 27.79 -0.73
N LEU A 378 -11.72 28.29 -1.62
CA LEU A 378 -11.60 29.67 -2.10
C LEU A 378 -11.94 30.62 -0.95
N SER A 379 -11.03 31.53 -0.62
CA SER A 379 -11.19 32.55 0.41
C SER A 379 -10.94 33.92 -0.18
N THR A 380 -11.53 34.96 0.42
CA THR A 380 -11.25 36.36 0.09
C THR A 380 -9.90 36.79 0.61
#